data_baee139bf2216d6b4a93d5f3dfb33d87
#
_entry.id   baee139bf2216d6b4a93d5f3dfb33d87
#
_cell.length_a   1.000
_cell.length_b   1.000
_cell.length_c   1.000
_cell.angle_alpha   90.00
_cell.angle_beta   90.00
_cell.angle_gamma   90.00
#
_symmetry.space_group_name_H-M   'P 1'
#
loop_
_entity.id
_entity.type
_entity.pdbx_description
1 polymer ?
#
loop_
_entity_poly.entity_id
_entity_poly.type
_entity_poly.pdbx_seq_one_letter_code
_entity_poly.pdbx_strand_id
1 'polypeptide(L)'
;MKKHIVLFAMAMIACISFCFAQEEEEGEKKGFDKSKVFVGGNFGLSFGDYTIVNVSPQIGYRFNQFLAAGGGVNFLYSSVKYRGYNNNPIQKDSYGVAGLNVFGRVYPIQYLLLQAQPEVNYTWGRSRFYDGTASQKVAGAYVPSLLMGGGIILPSGIGGFIIMVQLDVLNNKRSPYGNRPIYNFGYNIGL
;
A
#
# COMPACT_ATOMS: atom_id res chain seq x y z
N MET A 1 16.15 13.63 16.53
CA MET A 1 15.23 12.95 15.61
C MET A 1 13.86 12.65 16.23
N LYS A 2 13.74 12.02 17.41
CA LYS A 2 12.43 11.70 18.03
C LYS A 2 11.55 12.94 18.29
N LYS A 3 12.13 14.07 18.69
CA LYS A 3 11.38 15.33 18.97
C LYS A 3 10.71 15.93 17.73
N HIS A 4 11.34 15.84 16.56
CA HIS A 4 10.77 16.36 15.31
C HIS A 4 9.64 15.51 14.77
N ILE A 5 9.66 14.17 15.02
CA ILE A 5 8.59 13.26 14.67
C ILE A 5 7.33 13.54 15.51
N VAL A 6 7.52 13.80 16.81
CA VAL A 6 6.41 14.15 17.70
C VAL A 6 5.82 15.51 17.33
N LEU A 7 6.66 16.50 16.98
CA LEU A 7 6.19 17.82 16.54
C LEU A 7 5.40 17.74 15.23
N PHE A 8 5.87 16.93 14.29
CA PHE A 8 5.17 16.69 13.01
C PHE A 8 3.83 15.95 13.21
N ALA A 9 3.79 14.96 14.11
CA ALA A 9 2.56 14.28 14.46
C ALA A 9 1.54 15.21 15.13
N MET A 10 2.00 16.09 16.04
CA MET A 10 1.15 17.11 16.67
C MET A 10 0.62 18.14 15.65
N ALA A 11 1.45 18.58 14.70
CA ALA A 11 1.03 19.48 13.64
C ALA A 11 -0.03 18.81 12.71
N MET A 12 0.15 17.54 12.39
CA MET A 12 -0.84 16.76 11.62
C MET A 12 -2.18 16.64 12.38
N ILE A 13 -2.15 16.37 13.69
CA ILE A 13 -3.35 16.29 14.53
C ILE A 13 -4.05 17.66 14.61
N ALA A 14 -3.28 18.74 14.76
CA ALA A 14 -3.83 20.09 14.76
C ALA A 14 -4.48 20.48 13.43
N CYS A 15 -3.90 20.12 12.28
CA CYS A 15 -4.50 20.34 10.97
C CYS A 15 -5.82 19.55 10.80
N ILE A 16 -5.88 18.33 11.32
CA ILE A 16 -7.11 17.52 11.31
C ILE A 16 -8.20 18.18 12.15
N SER A 17 -7.85 18.71 13.34
CA SER A 17 -8.81 19.40 14.22
C SER A 17 -9.35 20.70 13.59
N PHE A 18 -8.55 21.43 12.84
CA PHE A 18 -8.99 22.62 12.10
C PHE A 18 -9.97 22.27 10.96
N CYS A 19 -9.80 21.12 10.29
CA CYS A 19 -10.73 20.67 9.26
C CYS A 19 -12.10 20.25 9.82
N PHE A 20 -12.17 19.78 11.06
CA PHE A 20 -13.44 19.44 11.72
C PHE A 20 -14.19 20.64 12.32
N ALA A 21 -13.49 21.75 12.59
CA ALA A 21 -14.08 22.93 13.19
C ALA A 21 -14.87 23.83 12.20
N GLN A 22 -14.82 23.54 10.89
CA GLN A 22 -15.50 24.32 9.87
C GLN A 22 -16.85 23.73 9.40
N GLU A 23 -17.31 22.64 9.97
CA GLU A 23 -18.57 21.96 9.58
C GLU A 23 -19.67 22.02 10.67
N GLU A 24 -19.75 23.10 11.46
CA GLU A 24 -20.90 23.34 12.33
C GLU A 24 -21.81 24.42 11.71
N GLU A 25 -22.47 24.10 10.59
CA GLU A 25 -23.77 24.71 10.24
C GLU A 25 -24.55 23.78 9.31
N GLU A 26 -25.72 23.41 9.80
CA GLU A 26 -26.87 22.71 9.24
C GLU A 26 -27.10 21.27 9.75
N GLY A 27 -28.04 21.21 10.71
CA GLY A 27 -28.57 19.99 11.29
C GLY A 27 -29.40 19.17 10.30
N GLU A 28 -28.75 18.35 9.52
CA GLU A 28 -29.32 17.11 9.00
C GLU A 28 -28.54 15.93 9.58
N LYS A 29 -29.27 14.97 10.19
CA LYS A 29 -28.72 13.66 10.51
C LYS A 29 -28.27 13.00 9.21
N LYS A 30 -27.09 13.34 8.72
CA LYS A 30 -26.49 12.71 7.55
C LYS A 30 -26.17 11.27 7.91
N GLY A 31 -27.06 10.36 7.54
CA GLY A 31 -26.80 8.92 7.55
C GLY A 31 -25.60 8.62 6.62
N PHE A 32 -25.10 7.39 6.69
CA PHE A 32 -24.02 6.90 5.83
C PHE A 32 -24.36 7.13 4.33
N ASP A 33 -23.57 7.98 3.69
CA ASP A 33 -23.75 8.34 2.27
C ASP A 33 -22.98 7.35 1.38
N LYS A 34 -23.72 6.44 0.74
CA LYS A 34 -23.13 5.42 -0.14
C LYS A 34 -22.41 6.01 -1.35
N SER A 35 -22.75 7.22 -1.79
CA SER A 35 -22.12 7.88 -2.94
C SER A 35 -20.67 8.30 -2.66
N LYS A 36 -20.30 8.39 -1.37
CA LYS A 36 -18.95 8.71 -0.90
C LYS A 36 -18.05 7.48 -0.74
N VAL A 37 -18.60 6.28 -0.97
CA VAL A 37 -17.81 5.04 -0.94
C VAL A 37 -17.10 4.88 -2.27
N PHE A 38 -15.81 4.59 -2.21
CA PHE A 38 -15.05 4.19 -3.37
C PHE A 38 -14.42 2.82 -3.16
N VAL A 39 -14.25 2.09 -4.24
CA VAL A 39 -13.55 0.81 -4.29
C VAL A 39 -12.45 0.89 -5.33
N GLY A 40 -11.37 0.20 -5.08
CA GLY A 40 -10.24 0.19 -6.01
C GLY A 40 -9.12 -0.68 -5.52
N GLY A 41 -7.93 -0.33 -5.90
CA GLY A 41 -6.73 -1.02 -5.45
C GLY A 41 -5.61 -0.97 -6.45
N ASN A 42 -4.51 -1.60 -6.06
CA ASN A 42 -3.31 -1.70 -6.87
C ASN A 42 -3.22 -3.09 -7.48
N PHE A 43 -2.68 -3.14 -8.69
CA PHE A 43 -2.50 -4.36 -9.44
C PHE A 43 -1.16 -4.32 -10.17
N GLY A 44 -0.38 -5.39 -10.08
CA GLY A 44 0.89 -5.52 -10.77
C GLY A 44 1.17 -6.97 -11.13
N LEU A 45 1.52 -7.23 -12.38
CA LEU A 45 1.89 -8.55 -12.88
C LEU A 45 3.21 -8.47 -13.66
N SER A 46 4.06 -9.46 -13.43
CA SER A 46 5.23 -9.75 -14.26
C SER A 46 5.40 -11.25 -14.31
N PHE A 47 5.76 -11.78 -15.47
CA PHE A 47 5.97 -13.20 -15.69
C PHE A 47 7.32 -13.46 -16.35
N GLY A 48 7.89 -14.63 -16.09
CA GLY A 48 9.16 -15.05 -16.62
C GLY A 48 10.08 -15.61 -15.54
N ASP A 49 11.38 -15.42 -15.69
CA ASP A 49 12.35 -15.80 -14.64
C ASP A 49 12.19 -14.95 -13.38
N TYR A 50 11.67 -13.73 -13.54
CA TYR A 50 11.20 -12.87 -12.46
C TYR A 50 9.68 -12.75 -12.56
N THR A 51 8.99 -13.47 -11.68
CA THR A 51 7.52 -13.46 -11.61
C THR A 51 7.08 -12.64 -10.41
N ILE A 52 6.18 -11.68 -10.63
CA ILE A 52 5.48 -10.93 -9.58
C ILE A 52 3.97 -11.00 -9.83
N VAL A 53 3.24 -11.23 -8.77
CA VAL A 53 1.79 -11.02 -8.69
C VAL A 53 1.54 -10.14 -7.47
N ASN A 54 1.06 -8.92 -7.69
CA ASN A 54 0.68 -7.99 -6.64
C ASN A 54 -0.77 -7.58 -6.84
N VAL A 55 -1.60 -7.83 -5.84
CA VAL A 55 -3.02 -7.45 -5.85
C VAL A 55 -3.36 -6.90 -4.47
N SER A 56 -3.83 -5.66 -4.43
CA SER A 56 -4.15 -4.97 -3.17
C SER A 56 -5.49 -4.24 -3.29
N PRO A 57 -6.63 -4.96 -3.22
CA PRO A 57 -7.94 -4.33 -3.25
C PRO A 57 -8.18 -3.51 -1.98
N GLN A 58 -8.84 -2.38 -2.17
CA GLN A 58 -9.13 -1.39 -1.13
C GLN A 58 -10.57 -0.91 -1.23
N ILE A 59 -11.16 -0.60 -0.09
CA ILE A 59 -12.43 0.11 0.03
C ILE A 59 -12.23 1.32 0.92
N GLY A 60 -12.80 2.44 0.56
CA GLY A 60 -12.67 3.67 1.34
C GLY A 60 -13.93 4.53 1.31
N TYR A 61 -13.92 5.52 2.17
CA TYR A 61 -14.97 6.52 2.30
C TYR A 61 -14.37 7.92 2.22
N ARG A 62 -14.96 8.76 1.40
CA ARG A 62 -14.58 10.17 1.24
C ARG A 62 -15.41 11.01 2.20
N PHE A 63 -14.81 11.52 3.26
CA PHE A 63 -15.49 12.37 4.24
C PHE A 63 -15.88 13.69 3.61
N ASN A 64 -14.94 14.32 2.94
CA ASN A 64 -15.11 15.59 2.19
C ASN A 64 -14.16 15.62 0.98
N GLN A 65 -14.09 16.76 0.29
CA GLN A 65 -13.22 16.92 -0.88
C GLN A 65 -11.73 16.78 -0.59
N PHE A 66 -11.31 16.91 0.69
CA PHE A 66 -9.90 16.88 1.10
C PHE A 66 -9.48 15.59 1.80
N LEU A 67 -10.43 14.83 2.37
CA LEU A 67 -10.12 13.71 3.25
C LEU A 67 -10.86 12.44 2.86
N ALA A 68 -10.13 11.33 2.84
CA ALA A 68 -10.70 10.01 2.75
C ALA A 68 -9.93 9.03 3.64
N ALA A 69 -10.59 7.98 4.09
CA ALA A 69 -9.94 6.86 4.75
C ALA A 69 -10.57 5.54 4.32
N GLY A 70 -9.86 4.47 4.56
CA GLY A 70 -10.33 3.15 4.18
C GLY A 70 -9.41 2.04 4.65
N GLY A 71 -9.66 0.87 4.14
CA GLY A 71 -8.85 -0.30 4.42
C GLY A 71 -8.78 -1.22 3.21
N GLY A 72 -7.90 -2.20 3.30
CA GLY A 72 -7.71 -3.16 2.24
C GLY A 72 -6.89 -4.36 2.67
N VAL A 73 -6.68 -5.25 1.73
CA VAL A 73 -5.81 -6.41 1.89
C VAL A 73 -4.65 -6.30 0.91
N ASN A 74 -3.49 -6.80 1.34
CA ASN A 74 -2.30 -6.87 0.51
C ASN A 74 -2.01 -8.33 0.19
N PHE A 75 -1.78 -8.63 -1.07
CA PHE A 75 -1.25 -9.91 -1.50
C PHE A 75 -0.14 -9.67 -2.52
N LEU A 76 1.06 -10.15 -2.19
CA LEU A 76 2.21 -10.10 -3.08
C LEU A 76 2.86 -11.50 -3.12
N TYR A 77 3.06 -11.99 -4.32
CA TYR A 77 3.89 -13.16 -4.58
C TYR A 77 5.01 -12.78 -5.55
N SER A 78 6.22 -13.09 -5.17
CA SER A 78 7.41 -12.87 -6.00
C SER A 78 8.20 -14.17 -6.11
N SER A 79 8.72 -14.45 -7.30
CA SER A 79 9.56 -15.61 -7.53
C SER A 79 10.67 -15.28 -8.53
N VAL A 80 11.90 -15.61 -8.17
CA VAL A 80 13.09 -15.43 -9.00
C VAL A 80 13.71 -16.78 -9.30
N LYS A 81 13.93 -17.07 -10.59
CA LYS A 81 14.66 -18.25 -11.05
C LYS A 81 16.08 -17.84 -11.44
N TYR A 82 17.04 -18.45 -10.81
CA TYR A 82 18.45 -18.30 -11.19
C TYR A 82 18.84 -19.42 -12.14
N ARG A 83 19.48 -19.07 -13.24
CA ARG A 83 19.95 -20.02 -14.26
C ARG A 83 21.47 -20.10 -14.25
N GLY A 84 21.99 -21.29 -14.45
CA GLY A 84 23.42 -21.53 -14.64
C GLY A 84 23.88 -21.24 -16.05
N TYR A 85 25.18 -21.48 -16.30
CA TYR A 85 25.84 -21.21 -17.56
C TYR A 85 25.16 -21.87 -18.77
N ASN A 86 24.57 -23.07 -18.59
CA ASN A 86 23.84 -23.81 -19.64
C ASN A 86 22.35 -23.47 -19.71
N ASN A 87 21.94 -22.33 -19.18
CA ASN A 87 20.55 -21.89 -19.10
C ASN A 87 19.63 -22.81 -18.28
N ASN A 88 20.15 -23.82 -17.59
CA ASN A 88 19.41 -24.69 -16.70
C ASN A 88 19.10 -23.97 -15.38
N PRO A 89 17.90 -24.15 -14.81
CA PRO A 89 17.58 -23.57 -13.51
C PRO A 89 18.44 -24.24 -12.41
N ILE A 90 19.14 -23.41 -11.62
CA ILE A 90 19.96 -23.88 -10.47
C ILE A 90 19.29 -23.61 -9.13
N GLN A 91 18.52 -22.51 -9.04
CA GLN A 91 17.82 -22.11 -7.82
C GLN A 91 16.54 -21.34 -8.15
N LYS A 92 15.53 -21.50 -7.33
CA LYS A 92 14.30 -20.72 -7.37
C LYS A 92 13.99 -20.20 -5.98
N ASP A 93 13.99 -18.88 -5.83
CA ASP A 93 13.55 -18.21 -4.62
C ASP A 93 12.11 -17.73 -4.81
N SER A 94 11.29 -17.99 -3.81
CA SER A 94 9.89 -17.56 -3.78
C SER A 94 9.62 -16.83 -2.48
N TYR A 95 8.92 -15.71 -2.56
CA TYR A 95 8.57 -14.87 -1.43
C TYR A 95 7.09 -14.48 -1.53
N GLY A 96 6.40 -14.60 -0.43
CA GLY A 96 4.99 -14.26 -0.34
C GLY A 96 4.73 -13.28 0.80
N VAL A 97 3.76 -12.43 0.60
CA VAL A 97 3.25 -11.47 1.57
C VAL A 97 1.72 -11.50 1.51
N ALA A 98 1.08 -11.58 2.66
CA ALA A 98 -0.35 -11.38 2.80
C ALA A 98 -0.61 -10.54 4.04
N GLY A 99 -1.41 -9.48 3.93
CA GLY A 99 -1.61 -8.57 5.02
C GLY A 99 -2.89 -7.75 4.94
N LEU A 100 -3.09 -6.99 5.99
CA LEU A 100 -4.19 -6.03 6.12
C LEU A 100 -3.59 -4.64 6.24
N ASN A 101 -4.26 -3.68 5.64
CA ASN A 101 -3.92 -2.27 5.76
C ASN A 101 -5.15 -1.42 6.06
N VAL A 102 -4.90 -0.29 6.69
CA VAL A 102 -5.81 0.85 6.68
C VAL A 102 -5.07 2.04 6.07
N PHE A 103 -5.78 3.00 5.52
CA PHE A 103 -5.13 4.18 4.95
C PHE A 103 -5.94 5.44 5.24
N GLY A 104 -5.21 6.54 5.36
CA GLY A 104 -5.74 7.89 5.31
C GLY A 104 -5.17 8.62 4.08
N ARG A 105 -6.02 9.32 3.37
CA ARG A 105 -5.68 10.14 2.20
C ARG A 105 -6.03 11.59 2.41
N VAL A 106 -5.14 12.46 2.01
CA VAL A 106 -5.38 13.90 1.92
C VAL A 106 -5.26 14.31 0.46
N TYR A 107 -6.19 15.10 -0.02
CA TYR A 107 -6.21 15.65 -1.37
C TYR A 107 -6.01 17.17 -1.30
N PRO A 108 -4.76 17.69 -1.30
CA PRO A 108 -4.50 19.13 -1.26
C PRO A 108 -5.12 19.88 -2.43
N ILE A 109 -5.14 19.22 -3.59
CA ILE A 109 -5.84 19.62 -4.82
C ILE A 109 -6.42 18.37 -5.46
N GLN A 110 -7.38 18.53 -6.37
CA GLN A 110 -8.18 17.44 -6.95
C GLN A 110 -7.36 16.35 -7.68
N TYR A 111 -6.13 16.64 -8.11
CA TYR A 111 -5.27 15.72 -8.84
C TYR A 111 -4.09 15.19 -8.02
N LEU A 112 -3.88 15.71 -6.80
CA LEU A 112 -2.78 15.33 -5.94
C LEU A 112 -3.32 14.63 -4.70
N LEU A 113 -2.73 13.49 -4.34
CA LEU A 113 -3.02 12.81 -3.09
C LEU A 113 -1.75 12.59 -2.27
N LEU A 114 -1.90 12.68 -0.97
CA LEU A 114 -0.93 12.22 0.02
C LEU A 114 -1.59 11.07 0.80
N GLN A 115 -0.84 10.02 1.08
CA GLN A 115 -1.36 8.83 1.77
C GLN A 115 -0.43 8.39 2.89
N ALA A 116 -1.02 8.06 4.02
CA ALA A 116 -0.39 7.28 5.08
C ALA A 116 -1.14 5.96 5.23
N GLN A 117 -0.40 4.84 5.25
CA GLN A 117 -0.95 3.49 5.21
C GLN A 117 -0.22 2.60 6.22
N PRO A 118 -0.65 2.55 7.49
CA PRO A 118 -0.23 1.51 8.39
C PRO A 118 -0.76 0.15 7.94
N GLU A 119 0.10 -0.87 8.04
CA GLU A 119 -0.23 -2.23 7.63
C GLU A 119 0.49 -3.27 8.47
N VAL A 120 -0.06 -4.47 8.51
CA VAL A 120 0.56 -5.65 9.10
C VAL A 120 0.56 -6.75 8.06
N ASN A 121 1.76 -7.20 7.69
CA ASN A 121 1.98 -8.20 6.68
C ASN A 121 2.53 -9.49 7.31
N TYR A 122 1.97 -10.63 6.95
CA TYR A 122 2.58 -11.92 7.15
C TYR A 122 3.44 -12.26 5.94
N THR A 123 4.73 -12.48 6.18
CA THR A 123 5.73 -12.74 5.14
C THR A 123 6.24 -14.15 5.26
N TRP A 124 6.48 -14.84 4.15
CA TRP A 124 7.10 -16.16 4.10
C TRP A 124 7.98 -16.28 2.87
N GLY A 125 8.93 -17.22 2.93
CA GLY A 125 9.84 -17.48 1.81
C GLY A 125 10.21 -18.94 1.66
N ARG A 126 10.66 -19.31 0.47
CA ARG A 126 11.21 -20.62 0.17
C ARG A 126 12.28 -20.51 -0.91
N SER A 127 13.44 -21.09 -0.64
CA SER A 127 14.49 -21.32 -1.63
C SER A 127 14.51 -22.79 -2.02
N ARG A 128 14.41 -23.08 -3.31
CA ARG A 128 14.46 -24.42 -3.89
C ARG A 128 15.70 -24.52 -4.77
N PHE A 129 16.51 -25.50 -4.51
CA PHE A 129 17.70 -25.83 -5.29
C PHE A 129 17.38 -26.98 -6.25
N TYR A 130 17.98 -26.97 -7.44
CA TYR A 130 17.78 -28.00 -8.46
C TYR A 130 18.93 -29.03 -8.54
N ASP A 131 19.92 -28.91 -7.63
CA ASP A 131 21.06 -29.83 -7.47
C ASP A 131 20.79 -31.02 -6.53
N GLY A 132 19.54 -31.19 -6.10
CA GLY A 132 19.16 -32.21 -5.13
C GLY A 132 19.25 -31.78 -3.67
N THR A 133 19.74 -30.58 -3.38
CA THR A 133 19.77 -30.02 -2.04
C THR A 133 18.34 -29.78 -1.51
N ALA A 134 18.15 -30.04 -0.22
CA ALA A 134 16.84 -29.83 0.42
C ALA A 134 16.39 -28.37 0.35
N SER A 135 15.12 -28.17 0.04
CA SER A 135 14.53 -26.82 0.01
C SER A 135 14.60 -26.15 1.38
N GLN A 136 15.07 -24.91 1.42
CA GLN A 136 15.10 -24.11 2.63
C GLN A 136 13.82 -23.26 2.73
N LYS A 137 13.15 -23.30 3.87
CA LYS A 137 12.01 -22.45 4.19
C LYS A 137 12.44 -21.33 5.11
N VAL A 138 12.07 -20.11 4.76
CA VAL A 138 12.15 -18.95 5.67
C VAL A 138 10.90 -18.95 6.51
N ALA A 139 11.06 -19.00 7.83
CA ALA A 139 9.93 -18.98 8.76
C ALA A 139 9.08 -17.72 8.55
N GLY A 140 7.76 -17.90 8.52
CA GLY A 140 6.83 -16.79 8.42
C GLY A 140 6.92 -15.85 9.61
N ALA A 141 6.75 -14.56 9.36
CA ALA A 141 6.77 -13.53 10.40
C ALA A 141 5.74 -12.45 10.11
N TYR A 142 5.14 -11.91 11.17
CA TYR A 142 4.35 -10.69 11.08
C TYR A 142 5.27 -9.48 11.09
N VAL A 143 5.09 -8.62 10.12
CA VAL A 143 5.94 -7.44 9.91
C VAL A 143 5.03 -6.21 9.80
N PRO A 144 5.07 -5.32 10.81
CA PRO A 144 4.39 -4.03 10.70
C PRO A 144 5.18 -3.11 9.77
N SER A 145 4.47 -2.34 8.95
CA SER A 145 5.00 -1.30 8.06
C SER A 145 4.12 -0.05 8.14
N LEU A 146 4.70 1.10 7.86
CA LEU A 146 3.97 2.35 7.68
C LEU A 146 4.41 2.97 6.36
N LEU A 147 3.57 2.81 5.35
CA LEU A 147 3.81 3.40 4.05
C LEU A 147 3.34 4.85 4.05
N MET A 148 4.22 5.75 3.68
CA MET A 148 3.88 7.17 3.49
C MET A 148 4.34 7.62 2.12
N GLY A 149 3.53 8.44 1.46
CA GLY A 149 3.88 8.93 0.15
C GLY A 149 2.81 9.79 -0.49
N GLY A 150 3.00 10.08 -1.77
CA GLY A 150 2.08 10.88 -2.54
C GLY A 150 1.97 10.39 -3.98
N GLY A 151 0.97 10.90 -4.66
CA GLY A 151 0.70 10.50 -6.03
C GLY A 151 -0.25 11.45 -6.73
N ILE A 152 -0.50 11.12 -7.97
CA ILE A 152 -1.44 11.86 -8.84
C ILE A 152 -2.63 10.98 -9.19
N ILE A 153 -3.76 11.65 -9.39
CA ILE A 153 -5.00 11.07 -9.87
C ILE A 153 -5.23 11.55 -11.28
N LEU A 154 -5.42 10.61 -12.19
CA LEU A 154 -5.82 10.85 -13.57
C LEU A 154 -7.29 10.43 -13.73
N PRO A 155 -8.24 11.37 -13.74
CA PRO A 155 -9.65 11.04 -13.86
C PRO A 155 -9.94 10.26 -15.15
N SER A 156 -10.75 9.21 -15.05
CA SER A 156 -11.10 8.36 -16.18
C SER A 156 -12.47 7.69 -15.94
N GLY A 157 -13.46 8.04 -16.76
CA GLY A 157 -14.80 7.49 -16.66
C GLY A 157 -15.45 7.73 -15.29
N ILE A 158 -15.89 6.67 -14.63
CA ILE A 158 -16.53 6.71 -13.30
C ILE A 158 -15.54 6.68 -12.13
N GLY A 159 -14.26 6.86 -12.40
CA GLY A 159 -13.21 6.80 -11.39
C GLY A 159 -11.93 7.49 -11.84
N GLY A 160 -10.78 6.97 -11.42
CA GLY A 160 -9.49 7.51 -11.81
C GLY A 160 -8.33 6.55 -11.58
N PHE A 161 -7.33 6.65 -12.45
CA PHE A 161 -6.04 6.00 -12.25
C PHE A 161 -5.25 6.75 -11.19
N ILE A 162 -4.59 6.00 -10.32
CA ILE A 162 -3.70 6.53 -9.30
C ILE A 162 -2.30 6.04 -9.59
N ILE A 163 -1.36 6.98 -9.67
CA ILE A 163 0.07 6.71 -9.74
C ILE A 163 0.69 7.29 -8.47
N MET A 164 1.31 6.45 -7.65
CA MET A 164 1.77 6.85 -6.33
C MET A 164 3.14 6.29 -6.02
N VAL A 165 3.95 7.08 -5.31
CA VAL A 165 5.23 6.66 -4.76
C VAL A 165 5.15 6.71 -3.23
N GLN A 166 5.52 5.61 -2.59
CA GLN A 166 5.51 5.47 -1.13
C GLN A 166 6.86 4.95 -0.63
N LEU A 167 7.13 5.19 0.66
CA LEU A 167 8.26 4.65 1.41
C LEU A 167 7.75 4.02 2.69
N ASP A 168 8.36 2.89 3.10
CA ASP A 168 8.14 2.34 4.44
C ASP A 168 9.00 3.11 5.45
N VAL A 169 8.35 4.01 6.20
CA VAL A 169 9.03 4.89 7.15
C VAL A 169 9.42 4.20 8.46
N LEU A 170 8.85 3.01 8.76
CA LEU A 170 9.28 2.21 9.91
C LEU A 170 10.63 1.54 9.67
N ASN A 171 11.01 1.36 8.40
CA ASN A 171 12.28 0.79 7.99
C ASN A 171 12.65 -0.50 8.77
N ASN A 172 11.66 -1.38 8.95
CA ASN A 172 11.87 -2.66 9.61
C ASN A 172 12.76 -3.52 8.72
N LYS A 173 13.80 -4.16 9.30
CA LYS A 173 14.75 -5.03 8.57
C LYS A 173 14.07 -6.22 7.86
N ARG A 174 12.87 -6.62 8.31
CA ARG A 174 12.06 -7.68 7.72
C ARG A 174 10.95 -7.16 6.81
N SER A 175 10.88 -5.82 6.62
CA SER A 175 9.87 -5.24 5.74
C SER A 175 9.97 -5.81 4.32
N PRO A 176 8.83 -6.19 3.71
CA PRO A 176 8.81 -6.66 2.33
C PRO A 176 9.25 -5.59 1.33
N TYR A 177 9.26 -4.35 1.73
CA TYR A 177 9.58 -3.20 0.89
C TYR A 177 11.04 -2.76 0.98
N GLY A 178 11.73 -3.16 2.04
CA GLY A 178 13.07 -2.67 2.33
C GLY A 178 13.09 -1.14 2.47
N ASN A 179 14.24 -0.53 2.20
CA ASN A 179 14.41 0.93 2.20
C ASN A 179 14.38 1.48 0.76
N ARG A 180 13.36 1.10 -0.03
CA ARG A 180 13.22 1.46 -1.44
C ARG A 180 11.88 2.11 -1.70
N PRO A 181 11.81 3.06 -2.67
CA PRO A 181 10.54 3.58 -3.15
C PRO A 181 9.66 2.48 -3.73
N ILE A 182 8.39 2.49 -3.36
CA ILE A 182 7.35 1.60 -3.85
C ILE A 182 6.52 2.39 -4.85
N TYR A 183 6.47 1.92 -6.08
CA TYR A 183 5.65 2.52 -7.14
C TYR A 183 4.35 1.74 -7.22
N ASN A 184 3.25 2.43 -6.98
CA ASN A 184 1.91 1.86 -7.02
C ASN A 184 1.14 2.42 -8.20
N PHE A 185 0.51 1.53 -8.95
CA PHE A 185 -0.42 1.84 -10.02
C PHE A 185 -1.76 1.20 -9.67
N GLY A 186 -2.81 1.98 -9.68
CA GLY A 186 -4.12 1.50 -9.30
C GLY A 186 -5.24 2.22 -10.02
N TYR A 187 -6.45 1.74 -9.81
CA TYR A 187 -7.68 2.36 -10.29
C TYR A 187 -8.70 2.36 -9.17
N ASN A 188 -9.36 3.49 -8.97
CA ASN A 188 -10.45 3.62 -8.00
C ASN A 188 -11.72 4.04 -8.74
N ILE A 189 -12.84 3.41 -8.36
CA ILE A 189 -14.20 3.71 -8.83
C ILE A 189 -14.93 4.46 -7.72
N GLY A 190 -15.67 5.50 -8.05
CA GLY A 190 -16.39 6.33 -7.08
C GLY A 190 -15.54 7.49 -6.53
N LEU A 191 -14.59 7.97 -7.31
CA LEU A 191 -13.75 9.13 -6.95
C LEU A 191 -14.44 10.44 -7.32
#